data_6cc3b67e794389cd81386fe83604142d
#
_entry.id   6cc3b67e794389cd81386fe83604142d
#
_cell.length_a   1.000
_cell.length_b   1.000
_cell.length_c   1.000
_cell.angle_alpha   90.00
_cell.angle_beta   90.00
_cell.angle_gamma   90.00
#
_symmetry.space_group_name_H-M   'P 1'
#
loop_
_entity.id
_entity.type
_entity.pdbx_description
1 polymer ?
#
loop_
_entity_poly.entity_id
_entity_poly.type
_entity_poly.pdbx_seq_one_letter_code
_entity_poly.pdbx_strand_id
1 'polypeptide(L)'
;AAIVCFPGIFYRGGAEQKIRKYLVDNNFVETVIALAPNLFYGTSIAVNILILSKHKLDTKTQFIDATSNKFFRKETNNNVLDEEHISEIIKIFDQKENIEAIAQSIDNKVIADNDYNLSVSSYVEAKETRQETNIKELNDRIRKIVARENELRTEINKIIAELEEDEL
;
A
#
# COMPACT_ATOMS: atom_id res chain seq x y z
N ALA A 1 10.56 -6.80 21.42
CA ALA A 1 9.08 -6.85 21.43
C ALA A 1 8.58 -6.67 20.01
N ALA A 2 7.49 -7.37 19.64
CA ALA A 2 6.77 -7.20 18.39
C ALA A 2 5.32 -6.82 18.70
N ILE A 3 4.82 -5.76 18.08
CA ILE A 3 3.51 -5.19 18.36
C ILE A 3 2.77 -4.98 17.04
N VAL A 4 1.56 -5.52 16.93
CA VAL A 4 0.67 -5.26 15.79
C VAL A 4 -0.02 -3.92 16.00
N CYS A 5 0.09 -3.03 15.02
CA CYS A 5 -0.37 -1.66 15.12
C CYS A 5 -1.17 -1.22 13.90
N PHE A 6 -2.11 -0.30 14.08
CA PHE A 6 -2.75 0.38 12.97
C PHE A 6 -1.79 1.38 12.31
N PRO A 7 -1.87 1.59 10.99
CA PRO A 7 -0.94 2.47 10.27
C PRO A 7 -0.90 3.90 10.81
N GLY A 8 -2.01 4.41 11.30
CA GLY A 8 -2.13 5.80 11.79
C GLY A 8 -1.13 6.20 12.86
N ILE A 9 -0.73 5.29 13.75
CA ILE A 9 0.23 5.61 14.81
C ILE A 9 1.64 5.93 14.28
N PHE A 10 1.96 5.52 13.06
CA PHE A 10 3.28 5.71 12.45
C PHE A 10 3.48 7.11 11.85
N TYR A 11 2.40 7.89 11.60
CA TYR A 11 2.51 9.22 10.98
C TYR A 11 1.70 10.33 11.67
N ARG A 12 0.70 9.99 12.50
CA ARG A 12 -0.08 11.03 13.19
C ARG A 12 0.79 11.88 14.10
N GLY A 13 0.44 13.17 14.22
CA GLY A 13 1.05 14.11 15.16
C GLY A 13 0.54 13.91 16.60
N GLY A 14 0.93 14.82 17.49
CA GLY A 14 0.45 14.85 18.87
C GLY A 14 1.14 13.83 19.79
N ALA A 15 0.38 13.03 20.52
CA ALA A 15 0.89 12.09 21.50
C ALA A 15 1.69 10.97 20.85
N GLU A 16 1.20 10.45 19.73
CA GLU A 16 1.85 9.38 18.96
C GLU A 16 3.22 9.83 18.45
N GLN A 17 3.35 11.06 17.95
CA GLN A 17 4.63 11.60 17.52
C GLN A 17 5.64 11.69 18.66
N LYS A 18 5.21 12.09 19.87
CA LYS A 18 6.08 12.12 21.04
C LYS A 18 6.61 10.74 21.40
N ILE A 19 5.75 9.72 21.29
CA ILE A 19 6.15 8.32 21.53
C ILE A 19 7.15 7.86 20.48
N ARG A 20 6.89 8.12 19.19
CA ARG A 20 7.84 7.77 18.11
C ARG A 20 9.18 8.47 18.31
N LYS A 21 9.15 9.77 18.62
CA LYS A 21 10.36 10.53 18.94
C LYS A 21 11.16 9.86 20.04
N TYR A 22 10.53 9.51 21.15
CA TYR A 22 11.20 8.82 22.25
C TYR A 22 11.82 7.49 21.81
N LEU A 23 11.08 6.68 21.04
CA LEU A 23 11.54 5.37 20.58
C LEU A 23 12.73 5.49 19.60
N VAL A 24 12.68 6.43 18.67
CA VAL A 24 13.73 6.64 17.66
C VAL A 24 14.98 7.26 18.30
N ASP A 25 14.83 8.29 19.12
CA ASP A 25 15.95 8.97 19.80
C ASP A 25 16.72 8.02 20.74
N ASN A 26 16.03 7.04 21.34
CA ASN A 26 16.66 6.02 22.17
C ASN A 26 17.09 4.77 21.38
N ASN A 27 17.02 4.81 20.05
CA ASN A 27 17.40 3.72 19.16
C ASN A 27 16.67 2.39 19.44
N PHE A 28 15.39 2.45 19.82
CA PHE A 28 14.60 1.26 20.16
C PHE A 28 13.84 0.67 18.97
N VAL A 29 13.58 1.45 17.92
CA VAL A 29 12.87 0.95 16.73
C VAL A 29 13.83 0.11 15.90
N GLU A 30 13.57 -1.17 15.79
CA GLU A 30 14.38 -2.10 15.00
C GLU A 30 13.85 -2.22 13.58
N THR A 31 12.56 -2.55 13.44
CA THR A 31 11.94 -2.77 12.13
C THR A 31 10.46 -2.37 12.17
N VAL A 32 9.97 -1.85 11.06
CA VAL A 32 8.55 -1.67 10.79
C VAL A 32 8.18 -2.47 9.55
N ILE A 33 7.22 -3.38 9.67
CA ILE A 33 6.76 -4.24 8.59
C ILE A 33 5.32 -3.86 8.24
N ALA A 34 5.06 -3.40 7.03
CA ALA A 34 3.71 -3.20 6.52
C ALA A 34 3.18 -4.52 5.96
N LEU A 35 2.00 -4.94 6.41
CA LEU A 35 1.34 -6.16 5.97
C LEU A 35 0.16 -5.83 5.04
N ALA A 36 -0.25 -6.82 4.25
CA ALA A 36 -1.41 -6.73 3.37
C ALA A 36 -2.70 -6.37 4.14
N PRO A 37 -3.67 -5.70 3.49
CA PRO A 37 -5.00 -5.51 4.05
C PRO A 37 -5.76 -6.84 4.14
N ASN A 38 -6.92 -6.84 4.80
CA ASN A 38 -7.80 -8.01 4.92
C ASN A 38 -7.15 -9.27 5.54
N LEU A 39 -6.15 -9.14 6.41
CA LEU A 39 -5.59 -10.27 7.15
C LEU A 39 -6.41 -10.66 8.38
N PHE A 40 -7.22 -9.75 8.92
CA PHE A 40 -8.04 -9.97 10.10
C PHE A 40 -9.52 -10.03 9.73
N TYR A 41 -10.25 -10.95 10.37
CA TYR A 41 -11.69 -11.04 10.18
C TYR A 41 -12.41 -9.75 10.61
N GLY A 42 -13.39 -9.34 9.82
CA GLY A 42 -14.23 -8.17 10.12
C GLY A 42 -13.61 -6.80 9.86
N THR A 43 -12.39 -6.73 9.32
CA THR A 43 -11.76 -5.46 8.92
C THR A 43 -10.93 -5.60 7.66
N SER A 44 -11.06 -4.60 6.78
CA SER A 44 -10.21 -4.47 5.59
C SER A 44 -8.95 -3.63 5.82
N ILE A 45 -8.73 -3.17 7.04
CA ILE A 45 -7.62 -2.26 7.35
C ILE A 45 -6.30 -3.04 7.30
N ALA A 46 -5.31 -2.50 6.59
CA ALA A 46 -3.94 -2.99 6.67
C ALA A 46 -3.38 -2.77 8.08
N VAL A 47 -2.46 -3.61 8.51
CA VAL A 47 -1.76 -3.47 9.79
C VAL A 47 -0.26 -3.47 9.58
N ASN A 48 0.46 -2.93 10.54
CA ASN A 48 1.90 -2.96 10.55
C ASN A 48 2.38 -3.68 11.82
N ILE A 49 3.54 -4.32 11.74
CA ILE A 49 4.26 -4.86 12.90
C ILE A 49 5.39 -3.89 13.25
N LEU A 50 5.37 -3.40 14.48
CA LEU A 50 6.46 -2.63 15.06
C LEU A 50 7.35 -3.56 15.88
N ILE A 51 8.61 -3.68 15.51
CA ILE A 51 9.60 -4.47 16.23
C ILE A 51 10.54 -3.51 16.99
N LEU A 52 10.63 -3.73 18.29
CA LEU A 52 11.45 -2.93 19.19
C LEU A 52 12.56 -3.79 19.80
N SER A 53 13.77 -3.23 19.85
CA SER A 53 14.94 -3.84 20.47
C SER A 53 15.70 -2.81 21.29
N LYS A 54 16.15 -3.19 22.49
CA LYS A 54 17.04 -2.37 23.33
C LYS A 54 18.52 -2.63 23.06
N HIS A 55 18.85 -3.62 22.25
CA HIS A 55 20.21 -4.08 22.02
C HIS A 55 20.67 -3.90 20.57
N LYS A 56 20.13 -2.91 19.87
CA LYS A 56 20.59 -2.56 18.52
C LYS A 56 22.05 -2.11 18.54
N LEU A 57 22.82 -2.61 17.59
CA LEU A 57 24.23 -2.28 17.40
C LEU A 57 24.45 -1.10 16.45
N ASP A 58 23.46 -0.79 15.63
CA ASP A 58 23.46 0.31 14.67
C ASP A 58 22.36 1.33 14.96
N THR A 59 22.35 2.44 14.24
CA THR A 59 21.37 3.54 14.35
C THR A 59 20.35 3.51 13.22
N LYS A 60 20.17 2.36 12.54
CA LYS A 60 19.25 2.25 11.41
C LYS A 60 17.96 1.54 11.80
N THR A 61 16.85 1.99 11.27
CA THR A 61 15.56 1.32 11.34
C THR A 61 15.27 0.69 9.99
N GLN A 62 14.92 -0.59 9.97
CA GLN A 62 14.52 -1.29 8.76
C GLN A 62 13.03 -1.10 8.50
N PHE A 63 12.67 -0.81 7.25
CA PHE A 63 11.30 -0.74 6.78
C PHE A 63 11.09 -1.85 5.75
N ILE A 64 10.03 -2.66 5.92
CA ILE A 64 9.69 -3.78 5.03
C ILE A 64 8.26 -3.59 4.53
N ASP A 65 8.09 -3.56 3.21
CA ASP A 65 6.79 -3.56 2.57
C ASP A 65 6.41 -4.99 2.15
N ALA A 66 5.57 -5.63 2.94
CA ALA A 66 4.99 -6.94 2.66
C ALA A 66 3.52 -6.83 2.21
N THR A 67 3.15 -5.73 1.55
CA THR A 67 1.76 -5.51 1.07
C THR A 67 1.50 -6.11 -0.32
N SER A 68 2.55 -6.48 -1.06
CA SER A 68 2.42 -7.04 -2.40
C SER A 68 1.93 -8.49 -2.38
N ASN A 69 1.31 -8.93 -3.49
CA ASN A 69 0.78 -10.29 -3.66
C ASN A 69 1.85 -11.41 -3.51
N LYS A 70 3.11 -11.06 -3.43
CA LYS A 70 4.21 -11.99 -3.14
C LYS A 70 4.16 -12.51 -1.69
N PHE A 71 3.59 -11.73 -0.77
CA PHE A 71 3.64 -11.98 0.67
C PHE A 71 2.32 -12.43 1.28
N PHE A 72 1.31 -12.72 0.47
CA PHE A 72 0.05 -13.27 0.95
C PHE A 72 -0.68 -14.04 -0.16
N ARG A 73 -1.56 -14.93 0.25
CA ARG A 73 -2.51 -15.60 -0.62
C ARG A 73 -3.90 -15.03 -0.41
N LYS A 74 -4.59 -14.72 -1.50
CA LYS A 74 -5.97 -14.24 -1.46
C LYS A 74 -6.94 -15.39 -1.31
N GLU A 75 -7.81 -15.33 -0.33
CA GLU A 75 -8.99 -16.18 -0.18
C GLU A 75 -10.28 -15.42 -0.51
N THR A 76 -11.43 -16.09 -0.40
CA THR A 76 -12.72 -15.52 -0.80
C THR A 76 -13.06 -14.23 -0.04
N ASN A 77 -12.81 -14.19 1.26
CA ASN A 77 -13.20 -13.08 2.14
C ASN A 77 -12.03 -12.35 2.79
N ASN A 78 -10.86 -12.95 2.83
CA ASN A 78 -9.67 -12.41 3.50
C ASN A 78 -8.38 -12.81 2.77
N ASN A 79 -7.28 -12.19 3.16
CA ASN A 79 -5.94 -12.58 2.78
C ASN A 79 -5.34 -13.47 3.87
N VAL A 80 -4.44 -14.37 3.50
CA VAL A 80 -3.81 -15.32 4.42
C VAL A 80 -2.30 -15.28 4.25
N LEU A 81 -1.59 -15.32 5.36
CA LEU A 81 -0.14 -15.52 5.39
C LEU A 81 0.12 -17.02 5.62
N ASP A 82 0.56 -17.70 4.59
CA ASP A 82 1.03 -19.07 4.69
C ASP A 82 2.47 -19.11 5.23
N GLU A 83 2.95 -20.26 5.68
CA GLU A 83 4.30 -20.44 6.25
C GLU A 83 5.43 -19.94 5.31
N GLU A 84 5.26 -20.07 4.01
CA GLU A 84 6.22 -19.59 3.01
C GLU A 84 6.32 -18.06 3.03
N HIS A 85 5.19 -17.35 3.12
CA HIS A 85 5.15 -15.90 3.20
C HIS A 85 5.80 -15.39 4.49
N ILE A 86 5.50 -16.04 5.60
CA ILE A 86 6.08 -15.71 6.91
C ILE A 86 7.61 -15.93 6.87
N SER A 87 8.05 -17.05 6.35
CA SER A 87 9.47 -17.40 6.24
C SER A 87 10.24 -16.39 5.37
N GLU A 88 9.64 -15.94 4.26
CA GLU A 88 10.25 -14.93 3.40
C GLU A 88 10.36 -13.56 4.11
N ILE A 89 9.33 -13.14 4.84
CA ILE A 89 9.35 -11.89 5.63
C ILE A 89 10.43 -11.97 6.72
N ILE A 90 10.52 -13.09 7.44
CA ILE A 90 11.54 -13.31 8.48
C ILE A 90 12.94 -13.29 7.87
N LYS A 91 13.14 -13.91 6.72
CA LYS A 91 14.42 -13.89 6.01
C LYS A 91 14.86 -12.47 5.65
N ILE A 92 13.95 -11.64 5.15
CA ILE A 92 14.23 -10.21 4.84
C ILE A 92 14.56 -9.45 6.13
N PHE A 93 13.82 -9.71 7.20
CA PHE A 93 14.09 -9.12 8.51
C PHE A 93 15.48 -9.46 9.04
N ASP A 94 15.90 -10.72 8.95
CA ASP A 94 17.19 -11.20 9.46
C ASP A 94 18.38 -10.72 8.63
N GLN A 95 18.23 -10.65 7.31
CA GLN A 95 19.31 -10.25 6.40
C GLN A 95 19.62 -8.76 6.48
N LYS A 96 18.66 -7.91 6.87
CA LYS A 96 18.80 -6.43 6.98
C LYS A 96 19.28 -5.77 5.68
N GLU A 97 19.13 -6.42 4.54
CA GLU A 97 19.55 -5.92 3.23
C GLU A 97 18.52 -4.96 2.64
N ASN A 98 19.01 -4.00 1.87
CA ASN A 98 18.14 -3.13 1.08
C ASN A 98 17.71 -3.89 -0.18
N ILE A 99 16.40 -4.03 -0.35
CA ILE A 99 15.77 -4.70 -1.50
C ILE A 99 14.83 -3.70 -2.15
N GLU A 100 15.04 -3.42 -3.44
CA GLU A 100 14.22 -2.48 -4.20
C GLU A 100 12.73 -2.79 -4.08
N ALA A 101 11.95 -1.77 -3.74
CA ALA A 101 10.49 -1.84 -3.55
C ALA A 101 10.00 -2.82 -2.47
N ILE A 102 10.89 -3.35 -1.61
CA ILE A 102 10.53 -4.31 -0.56
C ILE A 102 11.11 -3.89 0.79
N ALA A 103 12.40 -3.58 0.89
CA ALA A 103 13.03 -3.31 2.16
C ALA A 103 14.10 -2.22 2.07
N GLN A 104 14.12 -1.31 3.05
CA GLN A 104 15.12 -0.24 3.17
C GLN A 104 15.53 -0.06 4.64
N SER A 105 16.82 0.11 4.87
CA SER A 105 17.39 0.46 6.18
C SER A 105 17.75 1.94 6.22
N ILE A 106 17.06 2.69 7.04
CA ILE A 106 17.12 4.16 7.12
C ILE A 106 17.74 4.58 8.46
N ASP A 107 18.67 5.52 8.40
CA ASP A 107 19.28 6.08 9.62
C ASP A 107 18.23 6.85 10.44
N ASN A 108 18.27 6.69 11.76
CA ASN A 108 17.35 7.35 12.69
C ASN A 108 17.39 8.89 12.56
N LYS A 109 18.49 9.45 12.08
CA LYS A 109 18.63 10.89 11.84
C LYS A 109 17.71 11.35 10.70
N VAL A 110 17.63 10.56 9.61
CA VAL A 110 16.73 10.83 8.49
C VAL A 110 15.27 10.72 8.95
N ILE A 111 14.98 9.76 9.83
CA ILE A 111 13.62 9.60 10.40
C ILE A 111 13.28 10.80 11.30
N ALA A 112 14.21 11.29 12.09
CA ALA A 112 14.02 12.48 12.93
C ALA A 112 13.79 13.74 12.08
N ASP A 113 14.53 13.92 10.99
CA ASP A 113 14.37 15.02 10.03
C ASP A 113 13.02 14.95 9.28
N ASN A 114 12.40 13.78 9.20
CA ASN A 114 11.06 13.54 8.64
C ASN A 114 9.99 13.42 9.74
N ASP A 115 10.03 14.31 10.75
CA ASP A 115 9.03 14.40 11.84
C ASP A 115 8.77 13.07 12.57
N TYR A 116 9.78 12.23 12.67
CA TYR A 116 9.66 10.89 13.26
C TYR A 116 8.57 10.03 12.59
N ASN A 117 8.34 10.24 11.33
CA ASN A 117 7.45 9.41 10.52
C ASN A 117 8.05 8.00 10.40
N LEU A 118 7.27 6.98 10.76
CA LEU A 118 7.64 5.56 10.68
C LEU A 118 6.76 4.80 9.67
N SER A 119 6.08 5.50 8.78
CA SER A 119 5.32 4.88 7.68
C SER A 119 6.26 4.20 6.70
N VAL A 120 6.03 2.93 6.41
CA VAL A 120 6.86 2.16 5.47
C VAL A 120 6.86 2.81 4.07
N SER A 121 5.71 3.27 3.60
CA SER A 121 5.57 3.93 2.29
C SER A 121 6.34 5.25 2.15
N SER A 122 6.85 5.82 3.24
CA SER A 122 7.69 7.01 3.20
C SER A 122 9.16 6.70 2.88
N TYR A 123 9.56 5.42 2.95
CA TYR A 123 10.95 4.99 2.79
C TYR A 123 11.12 3.86 1.78
N VAL A 124 10.09 3.05 1.56
CA VAL A 124 10.09 1.99 0.55
C VAL A 124 9.17 2.44 -0.59
N GLU A 125 9.76 2.81 -1.71
CA GLU A 125 9.02 3.19 -2.91
C GLU A 125 8.44 1.93 -3.57
N ALA A 126 7.14 1.91 -3.78
CA ALA A 126 6.51 0.85 -4.56
C ALA A 126 7.10 0.86 -5.99
N LYS A 127 7.36 -0.32 -6.56
CA LYS A 127 7.74 -0.42 -7.97
C LYS A 127 6.69 0.33 -8.80
N GLU A 128 7.11 1.35 -9.54
CA GLU A 128 6.22 2.02 -10.49
C GLU A 128 5.75 1.01 -11.54
N THR A 129 4.59 0.41 -11.30
CA THR A 129 3.86 -0.39 -12.30
C THR A 129 2.98 0.50 -13.17
N ARG A 130 3.30 1.79 -13.26
CA ARG A 130 2.63 2.66 -14.23
C ARG A 130 2.95 2.14 -15.62
N GLN A 131 1.99 1.44 -16.22
CA GLN A 131 1.98 1.28 -17.67
C GLN A 131 2.01 2.69 -18.25
N GLU A 132 3.01 2.99 -19.08
CA GLU A 132 3.03 4.23 -19.84
C GLU A 132 1.73 4.30 -20.63
N THR A 133 0.81 5.11 -20.14
CA THR A 133 -0.50 5.28 -20.80
C THR A 133 -0.27 6.15 -22.01
N ASN A 134 -0.38 5.55 -23.19
CA ASN A 134 -0.33 6.29 -24.44
C ASN A 134 -1.60 7.16 -24.55
N ILE A 135 -1.47 8.43 -24.19
CA ILE A 135 -2.57 9.41 -24.18
C ILE A 135 -3.25 9.50 -25.55
N LYS A 136 -2.50 9.36 -26.64
CA LYS A 136 -3.07 9.37 -28.01
C LYS A 136 -3.99 8.18 -28.23
N GLU A 137 -3.54 6.99 -27.88
CA GLU A 137 -4.34 5.77 -28.00
C GLU A 137 -5.59 5.81 -27.13
N LEU A 138 -5.47 6.32 -25.90
CA LEU A 138 -6.61 6.50 -25.01
C LEU A 138 -7.64 7.49 -25.58
N ASN A 139 -7.19 8.63 -26.12
CA ASN A 139 -8.05 9.60 -26.75
C ASN A 139 -8.74 9.05 -28.00
N ASP A 140 -8.05 8.24 -28.80
CA ASP A 140 -8.66 7.60 -29.98
C ASP A 140 -9.71 6.55 -29.57
N ARG A 141 -9.49 5.83 -28.47
CA ARG A 141 -10.50 4.93 -27.90
C ARG A 141 -11.72 5.69 -27.40
N ILE A 142 -11.53 6.80 -26.71
CA ILE A 142 -12.61 7.67 -26.23
C ILE A 142 -13.44 8.18 -27.42
N ARG A 143 -12.79 8.69 -28.47
CA ARG A 143 -13.49 9.16 -29.68
C ARG A 143 -14.35 8.07 -30.31
N LYS A 144 -13.84 6.83 -30.41
CA LYS A 144 -14.61 5.69 -30.95
C LYS A 144 -15.84 5.35 -30.09
N ILE A 145 -15.67 5.39 -28.76
CA ILE A 145 -16.78 5.13 -27.83
C ILE A 145 -17.87 6.20 -27.96
N VAL A 146 -17.48 7.48 -27.96
CA VAL A 146 -18.41 8.61 -28.11
C VAL A 146 -19.13 8.58 -29.47
N ALA A 147 -18.43 8.23 -30.56
CA ALA A 147 -19.06 8.06 -31.85
C ALA A 147 -20.13 6.95 -31.83
N ARG A 148 -19.81 5.79 -31.24
CA ARG A 148 -20.75 4.68 -31.10
C ARG A 148 -21.95 5.01 -30.21
N GLU A 149 -21.72 5.74 -29.12
CA GLU A 149 -22.79 6.25 -28.25
C GLU A 149 -23.78 7.14 -29.05
N ASN A 150 -23.28 8.05 -29.85
CA ASN A 150 -24.12 8.94 -30.67
C ASN A 150 -24.93 8.17 -31.73
N GLU A 151 -24.35 7.14 -32.37
CA GLU A 151 -25.07 6.26 -33.29
C GLU A 151 -26.23 5.57 -32.58
N LEU A 152 -25.98 4.91 -31.45
CA LEU A 152 -26.98 4.21 -30.65
C LEU A 152 -28.09 5.15 -30.17
N ARG A 153 -27.72 6.38 -29.76
CA ARG A 153 -28.69 7.40 -29.36
C ARG A 153 -29.61 7.80 -30.52
N THR A 154 -29.06 7.90 -31.73
CA THR A 154 -29.82 8.20 -32.92
C THR A 154 -30.78 7.04 -33.29
N GLU A 155 -30.33 5.79 -33.14
CA GLU A 155 -31.17 4.62 -33.36
C GLU A 155 -32.34 4.55 -32.35
N ILE A 156 -32.07 4.81 -31.07
CA ILE A 156 -33.09 4.87 -30.03
C ILE A 156 -34.13 5.96 -30.33
N ASN A 157 -33.69 7.14 -30.70
CA ASN A 157 -34.59 8.26 -31.03
C ASN A 157 -35.49 7.94 -32.25
N LYS A 158 -34.99 7.17 -33.24
CA LYS A 158 -35.85 6.68 -34.36
C LYS A 158 -36.90 5.72 -33.88
N ILE A 159 -36.54 4.74 -33.05
CA ILE A 159 -37.49 3.78 -32.49
C ILE A 159 -38.58 4.50 -31.67
N ILE A 160 -38.18 5.49 -30.85
CA ILE A 160 -39.14 6.29 -30.08
C ILE A 160 -40.13 7.02 -31.02
N ALA A 161 -39.61 7.67 -32.07
CA ALA A 161 -40.47 8.38 -33.05
C ALA A 161 -41.45 7.42 -33.76
N GLU A 162 -40.99 6.25 -34.16
CA GLU A 162 -41.86 5.21 -34.78
C GLU A 162 -42.96 4.76 -33.82
N LEU A 163 -42.68 4.55 -32.54
CA LEU A 163 -43.66 4.19 -31.52
C LEU A 163 -44.69 5.30 -31.24
N GLU A 164 -44.25 6.57 -31.27
CA GLU A 164 -45.13 7.72 -31.08
C GLU A 164 -46.05 7.95 -32.27
N GLU A 165 -45.66 7.56 -33.50
CA GLU A 165 -46.50 7.61 -34.72
C GLU A 165 -47.55 6.49 -34.74
N ASP A 166 -47.27 5.32 -34.17
CA ASP A 166 -48.19 4.18 -34.13
C ASP A 166 -49.31 4.32 -33.04
N GLU A 167 -49.18 5.27 -32.10
CA GLU A 167 -50.19 5.56 -31.07
C GLU A 167 -51.25 6.63 -31.48
N LEU A 168 -51.18 7.20 -32.69
CA LEU A 168 -52.11 8.18 -33.23
C LEU A 168 -53.04 7.57 -34.30
#